data_7141df57c6876f90072e3c468d92e5a8
#
_entry.id   7141df57c6876f90072e3c468d92e5a8
#
_cell.length_a   1.000
_cell.length_b   1.000
_cell.length_c   1.000
_cell.angle_alpha   90.00
_cell.angle_beta   90.00
_cell.angle_gamma   90.00
#
_symmetry.space_group_name_H-M   'P 1'
#
loop_
_entity.id
_entity.type
_entity.pdbx_description
1 polymer ?
#
loop_
_entity_poly.entity_id
_entity_poly.type
_entity_poly.pdbx_seq_one_letter_code
_entity_poly.pdbx_strand_id
1 'polypeptide(L)'
;INPKTNNFRDFKKYLSQLEKNDYVGMFCTGGIRCEKASNFLEKKGFKNVYMLKGGIINYFNKINPKMSNWIGECFVFDNRVTIKKNTKTGNYSICNGCRMPISNNEMKSPKYKVGLSCPNCYDNLTLDQIKRFTMRHQQILKSKNKYKFKRIIIR
;
A
#
# COMPACT_ATOMS: atom_id res chain seq x y z
N ILE A 1 -4.00 -13.83 -4.24
CA ILE A 1 -3.22 -13.47 -5.45
C ILE A 1 -3.01 -11.96 -5.45
N ASN A 2 -1.79 -11.52 -5.73
CA ASN A 2 -1.49 -10.11 -5.96
C ASN A 2 -1.48 -9.88 -7.49
N PRO A 3 -2.34 -9.02 -8.04
CA PRO A 3 -2.40 -8.77 -9.48
C PRO A 3 -1.17 -8.03 -10.03
N LYS A 4 -0.18 -7.70 -9.18
CA LYS A 4 1.08 -7.02 -9.54
C LYS A 4 0.89 -5.78 -10.42
N THR A 5 -0.22 -5.06 -10.25
CA THR A 5 -0.53 -3.84 -10.98
C THR A 5 0.10 -2.63 -10.28
N ASN A 6 0.60 -1.65 -11.05
CA ASN A 6 1.21 -0.44 -10.50
C ASN A 6 0.17 0.50 -9.86
N ASN A 7 -1.06 0.45 -10.34
CA ASN A 7 -2.15 1.26 -9.81
C ASN A 7 -3.50 0.52 -10.00
N PHE A 8 -4.54 1.01 -9.33
CA PHE A 8 -5.87 0.40 -9.40
C PHE A 8 -6.49 0.40 -10.82
N ARG A 9 -6.16 1.37 -11.67
CA ARG A 9 -6.67 1.43 -13.04
C ARG A 9 -6.15 0.27 -13.91
N ASP A 10 -4.97 -0.25 -13.59
CA ASP A 10 -4.36 -1.39 -14.29
C ASP A 10 -5.02 -2.73 -13.94
N PHE A 11 -5.93 -2.76 -12.94
CA PHE A 11 -6.70 -3.96 -12.60
C PHE A 11 -7.41 -4.56 -13.82
N LYS A 12 -7.84 -3.74 -14.76
CA LYS A 12 -8.45 -4.19 -16.01
C LYS A 12 -7.56 -5.15 -16.82
N LYS A 13 -6.24 -4.98 -16.75
CA LYS A 13 -5.27 -5.83 -17.46
C LYS A 13 -5.19 -7.23 -16.85
N TYR A 14 -5.54 -7.35 -15.56
CA TYR A 14 -5.52 -8.62 -14.84
C TYR A 14 -6.70 -9.52 -15.22
N LEU A 15 -7.76 -8.99 -15.82
CA LEU A 15 -8.96 -9.75 -16.18
C LEU A 15 -8.70 -10.88 -17.19
N SER A 16 -7.69 -10.74 -18.04
CA SER A 16 -7.31 -11.80 -18.98
C SER A 16 -6.79 -13.08 -18.30
N GLN A 17 -6.49 -13.00 -17.00
CA GLN A 17 -6.01 -14.12 -16.17
C GLN A 17 -7.15 -14.77 -15.37
N LEU A 18 -8.39 -14.29 -15.51
CA LEU A 18 -9.56 -14.80 -14.82
C LEU A 18 -10.56 -15.36 -15.80
N GLU A 19 -11.16 -16.49 -15.46
CA GLU A 19 -12.27 -17.06 -16.19
C GLU A 19 -13.62 -16.57 -15.63
N LYS A 20 -14.64 -16.44 -16.49
CA LYS A 20 -15.94 -15.86 -16.08
C LYS A 20 -16.68 -16.67 -15.02
N ASN A 21 -16.37 -17.96 -14.93
CA ASN A 21 -16.97 -18.87 -13.94
C ASN A 21 -16.15 -18.99 -12.65
N ASP A 22 -14.99 -18.35 -12.57
CA ASP A 22 -14.16 -18.34 -11.36
C ASP A 22 -14.88 -17.71 -10.17
N TYR A 23 -14.60 -18.22 -8.98
CA TYR A 23 -14.97 -17.58 -7.72
C TYR A 23 -13.94 -16.50 -7.37
N VAL A 24 -14.28 -15.25 -7.60
CA VAL A 24 -13.39 -14.11 -7.40
C VAL A 24 -13.67 -13.44 -6.07
N GLY A 25 -12.90 -13.79 -5.05
CA GLY A 25 -12.91 -13.08 -3.77
C GLY A 25 -11.90 -11.94 -3.75
N MET A 26 -12.30 -10.74 -3.35
CA MET A 26 -11.41 -9.59 -3.33
C MET A 26 -11.52 -8.77 -2.05
N PHE A 27 -10.42 -8.11 -1.69
CA PHE A 27 -10.39 -7.16 -0.60
C PHE A 27 -9.46 -5.97 -0.92
N CYS A 28 -9.67 -4.88 -0.21
CA CYS A 28 -8.74 -3.76 -0.14
C CYS A 28 -8.72 -3.21 1.30
N THR A 29 -8.12 -2.08 1.54
CA THR A 29 -8.02 -1.48 2.88
C THR A 29 -9.40 -1.31 3.55
N GLY A 30 -10.33 -0.60 2.90
CA GLY A 30 -11.65 -0.28 3.45
C GLY A 30 -12.86 -0.72 2.61
N GLY A 31 -12.66 -1.42 1.47
CA GLY A 31 -13.74 -1.91 0.61
C GLY A 31 -14.03 -1.06 -0.63
N ILE A 32 -13.78 0.25 -0.64
CA ILE A 32 -14.19 1.19 -1.72
C ILE A 32 -13.67 0.80 -3.11
N ARG A 33 -12.43 0.32 -3.21
CA ARG A 33 -11.87 -0.15 -4.49
C ARG A 33 -12.53 -1.44 -4.96
N CYS A 34 -12.89 -2.30 -4.01
CA CYS A 34 -13.58 -3.57 -4.29
C CYS A 34 -14.97 -3.33 -4.87
N GLU A 35 -15.74 -2.37 -4.36
CA GLU A 35 -17.05 -2.00 -4.92
C GLU A 35 -16.96 -1.62 -6.40
N LYS A 36 -15.94 -0.82 -6.76
CA LYS A 36 -15.72 -0.46 -8.17
C LYS A 36 -15.26 -1.65 -9.02
N ALA A 37 -14.43 -2.53 -8.44
CA ALA A 37 -13.91 -3.70 -9.13
C ALA A 37 -15.00 -4.75 -9.32
N SER A 38 -15.85 -5.02 -8.31
CA SER A 38 -16.95 -5.99 -8.42
C SER A 38 -17.96 -5.57 -9.48
N ASN A 39 -18.44 -4.32 -9.43
CA ASN A 39 -19.34 -3.78 -10.45
C ASN A 39 -18.74 -3.90 -11.88
N PHE A 40 -17.44 -3.73 -12.02
CA PHE A 40 -16.79 -3.87 -13.31
C PHE A 40 -16.73 -5.33 -13.78
N LEU A 41 -16.42 -6.27 -12.87
CA LEU A 41 -16.40 -7.71 -13.15
C LEU A 41 -17.79 -8.22 -13.53
N GLU A 42 -18.82 -7.86 -12.77
CA GLU A 42 -20.22 -8.22 -13.04
C GLU A 42 -20.67 -7.75 -14.43
N LYS A 43 -20.35 -6.49 -14.80
CA LYS A 43 -20.61 -5.94 -16.14
C LYS A 43 -19.86 -6.67 -17.26
N LYS A 44 -18.75 -7.36 -16.93
CA LYS A 44 -17.98 -8.21 -17.86
C LYS A 44 -18.46 -9.66 -17.88
N GLY A 45 -19.52 -9.99 -17.15
CA GLY A 45 -20.16 -11.29 -17.14
C GLY A 45 -19.57 -12.30 -16.16
N PHE A 46 -18.81 -11.86 -15.16
CA PHE A 46 -18.39 -12.70 -14.04
C PHE A 46 -19.57 -12.94 -13.10
N LYS A 47 -19.84 -14.20 -12.76
CA LYS A 47 -21.02 -14.58 -11.98
C LYS A 47 -20.75 -14.66 -10.47
N ASN A 48 -19.55 -15.05 -10.09
CA ASN A 48 -19.20 -15.39 -8.71
C ASN A 48 -18.20 -14.35 -8.14
N VAL A 49 -18.67 -13.12 -7.95
CA VAL A 49 -17.83 -12.01 -7.46
C VAL A 49 -18.17 -11.69 -6.01
N TYR A 50 -17.19 -11.77 -5.15
CA TYR A 50 -17.32 -11.54 -3.71
C TYR A 50 -16.33 -10.50 -3.24
N MET A 51 -16.76 -9.67 -2.30
CA MET A 51 -15.86 -8.70 -1.66
C MET A 51 -15.97 -8.75 -0.14
N LEU A 52 -14.82 -8.57 0.51
CA LEU A 52 -14.74 -8.53 1.94
C LEU A 52 -15.36 -7.23 2.48
N LYS A 53 -16.52 -7.35 3.15
CA LYS A 53 -17.27 -6.21 3.68
C LYS A 53 -16.41 -5.36 4.63
N GLY A 54 -16.24 -4.06 4.28
CA GLY A 54 -15.42 -3.13 5.04
C GLY A 54 -13.91 -3.38 4.93
N GLY A 55 -13.48 -4.24 3.98
CA GLY A 55 -12.09 -4.50 3.66
C GLY A 55 -11.33 -5.21 4.77
N ILE A 56 -9.98 -5.23 4.62
CA ILE A 56 -9.09 -5.94 5.54
C ILE A 56 -9.10 -5.35 6.96
N ILE A 57 -9.33 -4.06 7.10
CA ILE A 57 -9.40 -3.42 8.42
C ILE A 57 -10.58 -3.97 9.21
N ASN A 58 -11.77 -4.06 8.58
CA ASN A 58 -12.95 -4.61 9.25
C ASN A 58 -12.78 -6.11 9.57
N TYR A 59 -12.12 -6.87 8.67
CA TYR A 59 -11.78 -8.26 8.94
C TYR A 59 -10.93 -8.40 10.21
N PHE A 60 -9.84 -7.64 10.33
CA PHE A 60 -8.96 -7.70 11.51
C PHE A 60 -9.60 -7.18 12.79
N ASN A 61 -10.61 -6.32 12.69
CA ASN A 61 -11.36 -5.86 13.86
C ASN A 61 -12.35 -6.90 14.37
N LYS A 62 -12.93 -7.69 13.46
CA LYS A 62 -14.02 -8.62 13.82
C LYS A 62 -13.59 -10.06 14.05
N ILE A 63 -12.55 -10.51 13.34
CA ILE A 63 -12.09 -11.89 13.47
C ILE A 63 -11.29 -12.08 14.76
N ASN A 64 -11.60 -13.17 15.48
CA ASN A 64 -10.74 -13.58 16.57
C ASN A 64 -9.32 -13.89 16.00
N PRO A 65 -8.23 -13.31 16.56
CA PRO A 65 -6.88 -13.51 16.05
C PRO A 65 -6.43 -14.97 15.98
N LYS A 66 -6.93 -15.81 16.89
CA LYS A 66 -6.65 -17.25 16.91
C LYS A 66 -7.30 -17.99 15.73
N MET A 67 -8.43 -17.48 15.24
CA MET A 67 -9.18 -18.06 14.11
C MET A 67 -8.80 -17.48 12.77
N SER A 68 -7.97 -16.45 12.76
CA SER A 68 -7.55 -15.79 11.51
C SER A 68 -6.49 -16.62 10.79
N ASN A 69 -6.77 -17.00 9.55
CA ASN A 69 -5.82 -17.65 8.66
C ASN A 69 -4.83 -16.66 7.99
N TRP A 70 -4.91 -15.38 8.32
CA TRP A 70 -3.99 -14.38 7.77
C TRP A 70 -2.57 -14.57 8.30
N ILE A 71 -1.59 -14.61 7.40
CA ILE A 71 -0.17 -14.72 7.73
C ILE A 71 0.54 -13.44 7.32
N GLY A 72 1.40 -12.92 8.20
CA GLY A 72 2.21 -11.73 7.94
C GLY A 72 1.45 -10.41 8.13
N GLU A 73 1.91 -9.38 7.42
CA GLU A 73 1.38 -8.02 7.47
C GLU A 73 0.63 -7.67 6.19
N CYS A 74 -0.39 -6.82 6.31
CA CYS A 74 -1.14 -6.33 5.16
C CYS A 74 -0.84 -4.85 4.90
N PHE A 75 -0.49 -4.51 3.66
CA PHE A 75 -0.32 -3.12 3.25
C PHE A 75 -1.66 -2.39 3.27
N VAL A 76 -1.67 -1.19 3.85
CA VAL A 76 -2.82 -0.29 3.92
C VAL A 76 -2.44 1.11 3.43
N PHE A 77 -3.42 1.82 2.86
CA PHE A 77 -3.21 3.17 2.32
C PHE A 77 -3.47 4.25 3.37
N ASP A 78 -2.87 4.07 4.55
CA ASP A 78 -2.90 5.08 5.61
C ASP A 78 -1.50 5.23 6.24
N ASN A 79 -1.40 6.06 7.28
CA ASN A 79 -0.12 6.38 7.94
C ASN A 79 0.57 5.18 8.60
N ARG A 80 -0.13 4.06 8.78
CA ARG A 80 0.43 2.84 9.37
C ARG A 80 1.29 2.03 8.42
N VAL A 81 1.17 2.26 7.11
CA VAL A 81 1.83 1.53 6.01
C VAL A 81 1.41 0.07 5.95
N THR A 82 1.60 -0.69 7.02
CA THR A 82 1.13 -2.08 7.17
C THR A 82 0.42 -2.29 8.49
N ILE A 83 -0.47 -3.26 8.52
CA ILE A 83 -1.17 -3.71 9.72
C ILE A 83 -1.03 -5.22 9.89
N LYS A 84 -1.04 -5.64 11.15
CA LYS A 84 -1.11 -7.04 11.61
C LYS A 84 -2.51 -7.39 12.10
N LYS A 85 -2.71 -8.63 12.51
CA LYS A 85 -3.91 -9.05 13.26
C LYS A 85 -4.20 -8.05 14.40
N ASN A 86 -5.46 -7.83 14.72
CA ASN A 86 -5.94 -6.80 15.67
C ASN A 86 -5.61 -5.36 15.25
N THR A 87 -5.46 -5.09 13.96
CA THR A 87 -5.14 -3.77 13.42
C THR A 87 -3.90 -3.09 14.02
N LYS A 88 -3.03 -3.84 14.69
CA LYS A 88 -1.76 -3.31 15.18
C LYS A 88 -0.89 -2.85 14.02
N THR A 89 -0.21 -1.72 14.17
CA THR A 89 0.74 -1.22 13.18
C THR A 89 1.84 -2.24 12.93
N GLY A 90 2.17 -2.45 11.67
CA GLY A 90 3.25 -3.34 11.25
C GLY A 90 4.64 -2.70 11.36
N ASN A 91 5.65 -3.41 10.84
CA ASN A 91 7.06 -3.02 10.94
C ASN A 91 7.62 -2.45 9.63
N TYR A 92 6.77 -2.24 8.64
CA TYR A 92 7.18 -1.68 7.36
C TYR A 92 7.13 -0.16 7.37
N SER A 93 8.08 0.45 6.68
CA SER A 93 8.07 1.87 6.32
C SER A 93 7.69 2.04 4.86
N ILE A 94 7.38 3.27 4.44
CA ILE A 94 7.09 3.55 3.03
C ILE A 94 8.32 4.12 2.34
N CYS A 95 8.66 3.60 1.16
CA CYS A 95 9.65 4.23 0.30
C CYS A 95 9.09 5.55 -0.24
N ASN A 96 9.75 6.68 0.05
CA ASN A 96 9.30 7.98 -0.42
C ASN A 96 9.50 8.19 -1.94
N GLY A 97 10.29 7.34 -2.60
CA GLY A 97 10.40 7.29 -4.05
C GLY A 97 9.20 6.62 -4.71
N CYS A 98 9.12 5.30 -4.64
CA CYS A 98 8.12 4.50 -5.34
C CYS A 98 6.82 4.25 -4.56
N ARG A 99 6.73 4.67 -3.30
CA ARG A 99 5.58 4.46 -2.41
C ARG A 99 5.28 3.00 -2.04
N MET A 100 6.20 2.08 -2.31
CA MET A 100 6.09 0.70 -1.87
C MET A 100 6.50 0.54 -0.41
N PRO A 101 5.89 -0.41 0.33
CA PRO A 101 6.36 -0.75 1.67
C PRO A 101 7.75 -1.34 1.62
N ILE A 102 8.58 -1.02 2.59
CA ILE A 102 9.95 -1.51 2.76
C ILE A 102 10.15 -2.02 4.18
N SER A 103 10.79 -3.16 4.30
CA SER A 103 11.16 -3.76 5.58
C SER A 103 12.44 -3.13 6.16
N ASN A 104 12.67 -3.35 7.46
CA ASN A 104 13.90 -2.92 8.11
C ASN A 104 15.16 -3.54 7.48
N ASN A 105 15.06 -4.75 6.93
CA ASN A 105 16.19 -5.39 6.23
C ASN A 105 16.47 -4.72 4.88
N GLU A 106 15.44 -4.38 4.12
CA GLU A 106 15.59 -3.64 2.85
C GLU A 106 16.16 -2.24 3.06
N MET A 107 15.90 -1.60 4.21
CA MET A 107 16.48 -0.31 4.57
C MET A 107 18.00 -0.38 4.86
N LYS A 108 18.56 -1.58 5.12
CA LYS A 108 20.02 -1.78 5.27
C LYS A 108 20.74 -1.94 3.92
N SER A 109 20.01 -2.08 2.84
CA SER A 109 20.57 -2.26 1.50
C SER A 109 21.29 -0.98 1.02
N PRO A 110 22.42 -1.09 0.30
CA PRO A 110 23.10 0.05 -0.33
C PRO A 110 22.23 0.77 -1.36
N LYS A 111 21.19 0.12 -1.89
CA LYS A 111 20.19 0.70 -2.77
C LYS A 111 19.14 1.55 -2.03
N TYR A 112 19.10 1.51 -0.71
CA TYR A 112 18.21 2.35 0.06
C TYR A 112 18.82 3.73 0.32
N LYS A 113 18.13 4.76 -0.13
CA LYS A 113 18.48 6.15 0.16
C LYS A 113 17.24 6.87 0.67
N VAL A 114 17.30 7.39 1.89
CA VAL A 114 16.18 8.08 2.55
C VAL A 114 15.62 9.18 1.65
N GLY A 115 14.31 9.16 1.44
CA GLY A 115 13.63 10.15 0.60
C GLY A 115 13.73 9.90 -0.90
N LEU A 116 14.58 9.00 -1.36
CA LEU A 116 14.93 8.82 -2.78
C LEU A 116 14.56 7.44 -3.33
N SER A 117 15.12 6.37 -2.78
CA SER A 117 15.05 5.03 -3.38
C SER A 117 14.97 3.90 -2.35
N CYS A 118 14.59 2.72 -2.80
CA CYS A 118 14.70 1.45 -2.11
C CYS A 118 15.12 0.36 -3.10
N PRO A 119 15.44 -0.87 -2.66
CA PRO A 119 15.83 -1.96 -3.56
C PRO A 119 14.87 -2.20 -4.73
N ASN A 120 13.55 -1.96 -4.53
CA ASN A 120 12.55 -2.19 -5.57
C ASN A 120 12.55 -1.13 -6.71
N CYS A 121 13.04 0.07 -6.44
CA CYS A 121 12.97 1.15 -7.43
C CYS A 121 14.33 1.72 -7.86
N TYR A 122 15.39 1.42 -7.14
CA TYR A 122 16.71 2.01 -7.36
C TYR A 122 17.19 1.92 -8.81
N ASP A 123 17.13 0.72 -9.39
CA ASP A 123 17.64 0.46 -10.75
C ASP A 123 16.73 1.04 -11.86
N ASN A 124 15.51 1.43 -11.53
CA ASN A 124 14.51 1.93 -12.49
C ASN A 124 14.28 3.44 -12.39
N LEU A 125 15.05 4.16 -11.57
CA LEU A 125 14.91 5.61 -11.43
C LEU A 125 15.56 6.35 -12.58
N THR A 126 14.81 7.25 -13.22
CA THR A 126 15.34 8.20 -14.19
C THR A 126 16.05 9.38 -13.49
N LEU A 127 16.95 10.05 -14.19
CA LEU A 127 17.64 11.23 -13.66
C LEU A 127 16.66 12.32 -13.19
N ASP A 128 15.56 12.53 -13.93
CA ASP A 128 14.53 13.50 -13.55
C ASP A 128 13.77 13.09 -12.29
N GLN A 129 13.50 11.78 -12.11
CA GLN A 129 12.91 11.28 -10.87
C GLN A 129 13.85 11.49 -9.68
N ILE A 130 15.14 11.23 -9.86
CA ILE A 130 16.16 11.46 -8.83
C ILE A 130 16.17 12.93 -8.41
N LYS A 131 16.23 13.88 -9.36
CA LYS A 131 16.18 15.32 -9.08
C LYS A 131 14.93 15.71 -8.32
N ARG A 132 13.75 15.31 -8.80
CA ARG A 132 12.45 15.62 -8.15
C ARG A 132 12.34 15.04 -6.75
N PHE A 133 12.78 13.81 -6.52
CA PHE A 133 12.71 13.17 -5.20
C PHE A 133 13.68 13.82 -4.22
N THR A 134 14.88 14.18 -4.67
CA THR A 134 15.87 14.91 -3.88
C THR A 134 15.32 16.27 -3.45
N MET A 135 14.79 17.07 -4.38
CA MET A 135 14.18 18.37 -4.04
C MET A 135 13.03 18.22 -3.04
N ARG A 136 12.13 17.26 -3.25
CA ARG A 136 11.03 16.99 -2.33
C ARG A 136 11.55 16.61 -0.94
N HIS A 137 12.56 15.75 -0.86
CA HIS A 137 13.16 15.36 0.43
C HIS A 137 13.76 16.55 1.17
N GLN A 138 14.50 17.40 0.47
CA GLN A 138 15.06 18.64 1.04
C GLN A 138 13.96 19.58 1.56
N GLN A 139 12.86 19.74 0.81
CA GLN A 139 11.71 20.54 1.27
C GLN A 139 11.08 19.98 2.55
N ILE A 140 10.93 18.64 2.65
CA ILE A 140 10.41 17.99 3.86
C ILE A 140 11.35 18.23 5.05
N LEU A 141 12.65 18.14 4.87
CA LEU A 141 13.63 18.41 5.92
C LEU A 141 13.57 19.87 6.39
N LYS A 142 13.51 20.83 5.45
CA LYS A 142 13.35 22.26 5.77
C LYS A 142 12.04 22.54 6.51
N SER A 143 10.93 21.94 6.11
CA SER A 143 9.63 22.11 6.77
C SER A 143 9.64 21.54 8.19
N LYS A 144 10.21 20.36 8.43
CA LYS A 144 10.34 19.76 9.77
C LYS A 144 11.13 20.66 10.71
N ASN A 145 12.20 21.29 10.25
CA ASN A 145 12.98 22.23 11.06
C ASN A 145 12.17 23.50 11.37
N LYS A 146 11.39 24.02 10.43
CA LYS A 146 10.53 25.21 10.62
C LYS A 146 9.42 24.97 11.66
N TYR A 147 8.86 23.76 11.71
CA TYR A 147 7.81 23.42 12.70
C TYR A 147 8.35 23.09 14.09
N LYS A 148 9.58 22.63 14.23
CA LYS A 148 10.21 22.49 15.55
C LYS A 148 10.31 23.83 16.29
N PHE A 149 10.58 24.94 15.61
CA PHE A 149 10.64 26.28 16.20
C PHE A 149 9.27 26.84 16.64
N LYS A 150 8.18 26.50 15.96
CA LYS A 150 6.84 27.01 16.30
C LYS A 150 6.20 26.36 17.53
N ARG A 151 6.59 25.16 17.92
CA ARG A 151 6.04 24.48 19.11
C ARG A 151 6.58 25.00 20.44
N ILE A 152 7.58 25.85 20.44
CA ILE A 152 8.21 26.41 21.65
C ILE A 152 7.60 27.77 22.06
N ILE A 153 6.71 28.35 21.24
CA ILE A 153 6.18 29.72 21.47
C ILE A 153 4.71 29.71 21.95
N ILE A 154 4.12 28.57 22.27
CA ILE A 154 2.79 28.55 22.87
C ILE A 154 2.93 28.00 24.30
N ARG A 155 3.28 28.90 25.20
CA ARG A 155 2.93 28.90 26.62
C ARG A 155 1.95 29.99 26.85
#